data_9dc110fe633c040e8646008fba0429ae
#
_entry.id   9dc110fe633c040e8646008fba0429ae
#
_cell.length_a   1.000
_cell.length_b   1.000
_cell.length_c   1.000
_cell.angle_alpha   90.00
_cell.angle_beta   90.00
_cell.angle_gamma   90.00
#
_symmetry.space_group_name_H-M   'P 1'
#
loop_
_entity.id
_entity.type
_entity.pdbx_description
1 polymer ?
#
loop_
_entity_poly.entity_id
_entity_poly.type
_entity_poly.pdbx_seq_one_letter_code
_entity_poly.pdbx_strand_id
1 'polypeptide(L)' 'MKPKVTHSLYEATKVQKDLYEVCTTNYWNDGTYTIKDISHHSTEREAHEQKQINKAKNENK' A
#
# COMPACT_ATOMS: atom_id res chain seq x y z
N MET A 1 -22.28 13.86 2.73
CA MET A 1 -21.12 13.60 3.61
C MET A 1 -19.89 13.26 2.80
N LYS A 2 -18.76 13.79 3.20
CA LYS A 2 -17.51 13.46 2.49
C LYS A 2 -17.09 12.04 2.82
N PRO A 3 -16.66 11.25 1.84
CA PRO A 3 -16.14 9.90 2.11
C PRO A 3 -14.92 9.96 3.03
N LYS A 4 -14.80 8.96 3.88
CA LYS A 4 -13.65 8.83 4.79
C LYS A 4 -13.05 7.45 4.66
N VAL A 5 -11.74 7.37 4.82
CA VAL A 5 -11.04 6.09 4.86
C VAL A 5 -11.36 5.39 6.16
N THR A 6 -11.87 4.17 6.07
CA THR A 6 -12.21 3.37 7.26
C THR A 6 -11.01 2.55 7.72
N HIS A 7 -10.23 2.03 6.77
CA HIS A 7 -9.02 1.28 7.07
C HIS A 7 -8.16 1.21 5.82
N SER A 8 -6.90 0.85 6.00
CA SER A 8 -5.95 0.73 4.90
C SER A 8 -5.24 -0.62 4.97
N LEU A 9 -4.90 -1.15 3.80
CA LEU A 9 -4.16 -2.39 3.69
C LEU A 9 -2.84 -2.10 2.97
N TYR A 10 -1.75 -2.55 3.55
CA TYR A 10 -0.40 -2.37 2.99
C TYR A 10 0.12 -3.73 2.54
N GLU A 11 0.44 -3.85 1.27
CA GLU A 11 0.85 -5.13 0.70
C GLU A 11 2.21 -5.06 0.02
N ALA A 12 2.97 -6.14 0.16
CA ALA A 12 4.21 -6.36 -0.57
C ALA A 12 4.10 -7.78 -1.13
N THR A 13 3.94 -7.89 -2.44
CA THR A 13 3.65 -9.15 -3.11
C THR A 13 4.74 -9.49 -4.12
N LYS A 14 5.22 -10.73 -4.07
CA LYS A 14 6.15 -11.22 -5.09
C LYS A 14 5.36 -11.52 -6.36
N VAL A 15 5.65 -10.80 -7.44
CA VAL A 15 4.94 -10.97 -8.72
C VAL A 15 5.69 -11.87 -9.68
N GLN A 16 7.01 -11.94 -9.57
CA GLN A 16 7.85 -12.88 -10.29
C GLN A 16 9.22 -12.91 -9.65
N LYS A 17 10.14 -13.73 -10.16
CA LYS A 17 11.48 -13.81 -9.62
C LYS A 17 12.14 -12.43 -9.64
N ASP A 18 12.71 -12.02 -8.52
CA ASP A 18 13.39 -10.74 -8.35
C ASP A 18 12.52 -9.53 -8.67
N LEU A 19 11.20 -9.66 -8.49
CA LEU A 19 10.30 -8.54 -8.68
C LEU A 19 9.18 -8.59 -7.63
N TYR A 20 9.10 -7.54 -6.84
CA TYR A 20 8.10 -7.38 -5.80
C TYR A 20 7.30 -6.12 -6.03
N GLU A 21 6.00 -6.18 -5.82
CA GLU A 21 5.13 -5.02 -5.94
C GLU A 21 4.62 -4.60 -4.56
N VAL A 22 4.72 -3.30 -4.28
CA VAL A 22 4.20 -2.73 -3.04
C VAL A 22 3.07 -1.79 -3.40
N CYS A 23 2.00 -1.84 -2.64
CA CYS A 23 0.88 -0.92 -2.84
C CYS A 23 0.13 -0.68 -1.53
N THR A 24 -0.65 0.40 -1.52
CA THR A 24 -1.51 0.76 -0.41
C THR A 24 -2.94 0.81 -0.92
N THR A 25 -3.85 0.12 -0.24
CA THR A 25 -5.27 0.17 -0.56
C THR A 25 -6.00 0.88 0.57
N ASN A 26 -6.73 1.94 0.23
CA ASN A 26 -7.58 2.65 1.19
C ASN A 26 -9.03 2.25 0.93
N TYR A 27 -9.70 1.77 1.98
CA TYR A 27 -11.11 1.42 1.92
C TYR A 27 -11.93 2.56 2.49
N TRP A 28 -12.95 2.97 1.75
CA TRP A 28 -13.77 4.14 2.08
C TRP A 28 -15.11 3.71 2.67
N ASN A 29 -15.72 4.60 3.45
CA ASN A 29 -16.97 4.31 4.13
C ASN A 29 -18.17 4.19 3.19
N ASP A 30 -18.01 4.57 1.92
CA ASP A 30 -19.06 4.42 0.91
C ASP A 30 -19.03 3.07 0.17
N GLY A 31 -18.14 2.17 0.59
CA GLY A 31 -18.01 0.85 -0.03
C GLY A 31 -17.00 0.79 -1.17
N THR A 32 -16.35 1.90 -1.49
CA THR A 32 -15.34 1.94 -2.55
C THR A 32 -13.94 1.76 -1.97
N TYR A 33 -12.95 1.60 -2.84
CA TYR A 33 -11.55 1.56 -2.44
C TYR A 33 -10.69 2.22 -3.51
N THR A 34 -9.51 2.67 -3.10
CA THR A 34 -8.52 3.23 -4.02
C THR A 34 -7.16 2.58 -3.74
N ILE A 35 -6.39 2.36 -4.81
CA ILE A 35 -5.04 1.80 -4.70
C ILE A 35 -4.06 2.90 -5.06
N LYS A 36 -3.05 3.09 -4.21
CA LYS A 36 -2.04 4.13 -4.42
C LYS A 36 -0.67 3.65 -3.97
N ASP A 37 0.35 4.51 -4.18
CA ASP A 37 1.74 4.24 -3.78
C ASP A 37 2.26 2.93 -4.35
N ILE A 38 1.92 2.65 -5.61
CA ILE A 38 2.38 1.44 -6.28
C ILE A 38 3.84 1.60 -6.65
N SER A 39 4.67 0.63 -6.24
CA SER A 39 6.09 0.63 -6.58
C SER A 39 6.58 -0.79 -6.79
N HIS A 40 7.73 -0.92 -7.45
CA HIS A 40 8.32 -2.21 -7.74
C HIS A 40 9.75 -2.25 -7.23
N HIS A 41 10.15 -3.38 -6.69
CA HIS A 41 11.47 -3.56 -6.07
C HIS A 41 12.04 -4.92 -6.46
N SER A 42 13.35 -5.02 -6.48
CA SER A 42 14.04 -6.25 -6.87
C SER A 42 14.26 -7.23 -5.72
N THR A 43 14.13 -6.75 -4.47
CA THR A 43 14.31 -7.61 -3.30
C THR A 43 13.13 -7.49 -2.34
N GLU A 44 12.91 -8.56 -1.58
CA GLU A 44 11.87 -8.58 -0.55
C GLU A 44 12.13 -7.51 0.52
N ARG A 45 13.40 -7.33 0.89
CA ARG A 45 13.78 -6.36 1.89
C ARG A 45 13.38 -4.93 1.48
N GLU A 46 13.68 -4.55 0.24
CA GLU A 46 13.31 -3.23 -0.27
C GLU A 46 11.80 -3.05 -0.30
N ALA A 47 11.08 -4.09 -0.73
CA ALA A 47 9.63 -4.06 -0.77
C ALA A 47 9.05 -3.87 0.64
N HIS A 48 9.58 -4.61 1.61
CA HIS A 48 9.14 -4.50 2.99
C HIS A 48 9.40 -3.12 3.58
N GLU A 49 10.58 -2.56 3.29
CA GLU A 49 10.91 -1.20 3.74
C GLU A 49 9.96 -0.17 3.14
N GLN A 50 9.66 -0.30 1.85
CA GLN A 50 8.73 0.61 1.19
C GLN A 50 7.32 0.49 1.78
N LYS A 51 6.91 -0.72 2.11
CA LYS A 51 5.62 -0.96 2.76
C LYS A 51 5.53 -0.20 4.09
N GLN A 52 6.58 -0.25 4.89
CA GLN A 52 6.62 0.47 6.17
C GLN A 52 6.59 1.98 5.97
N ILE A 53 7.30 2.47 4.96
CA ILE A 53 7.29 3.90 4.62
C ILE A 53 5.88 4.33 4.22
N ASN A 54 5.21 3.56 3.38
CA ASN A 54 3.85 3.85 2.93
C ASN A 54 2.87 3.89 4.11
N LYS A 55 3.02 2.95 5.02
CA LYS A 55 2.18 2.89 6.21
C LYS A 55 2.35 4.15 7.07
N ALA A 56 3.59 4.50 7.38
CA ALA A 56 3.87 5.68 8.19
C ALA A 56 3.36 6.95 7.51
N LYS A 57 3.60 7.09 6.21
CA LYS A 57 3.17 8.24 5.43
C LYS A 57 1.65 8.37 5.38
N ASN A 58 0.95 7.25 5.19
CA ASN A 58 -0.50 7.25 5.07
C ASN A 58 -1.21 7.48 6.39
N GLU A 59 -0.63 7.01 7.50
CA GLU A 59 -1.24 7.13 8.82
C GLU A 59 -0.81 8.39 9.56
N ASN A 60 0.28 9.00 9.15
CA ASN A 60 0.83 10.19 9.81
C ASN A 60 0.32 11.47 9.15
N LYS A 61 -0.94 11.78 9.38
CA LYS A 61 -1.56 12.99 8.84
C LYS A 61 -1.85 14.02 9.91
#